data_ab5c11b24fd357dc82000d1231b3e3e9
#
_entry.id   ab5c11b24fd357dc82000d1231b3e3e9
#
_cell.length_a   1.000
_cell.length_b   1.000
_cell.length_c   1.000
_cell.angle_alpha   90.00
_cell.angle_beta   90.00
_cell.angle_gamma   90.00
#
_symmetry.space_group_name_H-M   'P 1'
#
loop_
_entity.id
_entity.type
_entity.pdbx_description
1 polymer ?
#
loop_
_entity_poly.entity_id
_entity_poly.type
_entity_poly.pdbx_seq_one_letter_code
_entity_poly.pdbx_strand_id
1 'polypeptide(L)'
;MRYRLLFMSLLFPLLSFSQSLEWWRNNVHWDGVTRWEKYIIVSPKYLGPNALSVPLINNGSIDSLTSFGVTANAHFSHGDNTQNLALYGNYTTKNNTISVDMQFVPYEMFQMSHEKKTERNVYYENYNDKHTVGDVIANTTFHILQKKRDKFQLALRFGFRMASGGHLGAARYADVPGYWIDGGCGIPFKNPEWKWIGMAGFFVWQTNVDYLRQDDAFLYGSGIEWNHKGFRLQGYGAGYVGYKKNGDRPVLLRLNLEKAKNGKVYIFRLQQGLHDFAYFTAEAGAKFILGK
;
A
#
# COMPACT_ATOMS: atom_id res chain seq x y z
N MET A 1 9.34 -17.37 53.83
CA MET A 1 8.76 -16.13 53.26
C MET A 1 9.21 -15.81 51.81
N ARG A 2 10.44 -16.14 51.37
CA ARG A 2 10.95 -15.81 50.01
C ARG A 2 10.22 -16.52 48.82
N TYR A 3 9.71 -17.73 49.02
CA TYR A 3 9.04 -18.50 47.94
C TYR A 3 7.59 -18.05 47.66
N ARG A 4 6.90 -17.41 48.60
CA ARG A 4 5.54 -16.88 48.36
C ARG A 4 5.53 -15.62 47.52
N LEU A 5 6.59 -14.80 47.56
CA LEU A 5 6.76 -13.61 46.70
C LEU A 5 7.10 -13.99 45.24
N LEU A 6 7.88 -15.08 45.03
CA LEU A 6 8.21 -15.56 43.71
C LEU A 6 6.98 -16.13 42.97
N PHE A 7 6.08 -16.78 43.68
CA PHE A 7 4.84 -17.33 43.14
C PHE A 7 3.84 -16.23 42.75
N MET A 8 3.77 -15.14 43.53
CA MET A 8 2.94 -13.99 43.21
C MET A 8 3.45 -13.22 41.98
N SER A 9 4.76 -13.12 41.76
CA SER A 9 5.34 -12.43 40.60
C SER A 9 5.16 -13.20 39.26
N LEU A 10 5.01 -14.54 39.34
CA LEU A 10 4.71 -15.38 38.18
C LEU A 10 3.24 -15.34 37.74
N LEU A 11 2.32 -14.99 38.63
CA LEU A 11 0.89 -14.86 38.33
C LEU A 11 0.53 -13.52 37.69
N PHE A 12 1.31 -12.46 37.93
CA PHE A 12 1.05 -11.13 37.36
C PHE A 12 1.03 -11.06 35.84
N PRO A 13 1.97 -11.69 35.08
CA PRO A 13 1.89 -11.67 33.62
C PRO A 13 0.71 -12.49 33.08
N LEU A 14 0.24 -13.52 33.76
CA LEU A 14 -0.91 -14.31 33.34
C LEU A 14 -2.23 -13.53 33.44
N LEU A 15 -2.36 -12.67 34.44
CA LEU A 15 -3.54 -11.81 34.60
C LEU A 15 -3.61 -10.72 33.54
N SER A 16 -2.49 -10.16 33.08
CA SER A 16 -2.47 -9.16 32.02
C SER A 16 -2.85 -9.74 30.64
N PHE A 17 -2.47 -10.98 30.34
CA PHE A 17 -2.92 -11.67 29.12
C PHE A 17 -4.42 -12.01 29.15
N SER A 18 -4.95 -12.36 30.31
CA SER A 18 -6.37 -12.64 30.48
C SER A 18 -7.24 -11.39 30.21
N GLN A 19 -6.82 -10.23 30.70
CA GLN A 19 -7.55 -8.96 30.51
C GLN A 19 -7.60 -8.52 29.04
N SER A 20 -6.51 -8.67 28.28
CA SER A 20 -6.47 -8.28 26.87
C SER A 20 -7.36 -9.15 26.00
N LEU A 21 -7.44 -10.45 26.29
CA LEU A 21 -8.30 -11.37 25.56
C LEU A 21 -9.78 -11.15 25.88
N GLU A 22 -10.12 -10.82 27.11
CA GLU A 22 -11.47 -10.50 27.54
C GLU A 22 -11.98 -9.21 26.87
N TRP A 23 -11.14 -8.16 26.81
CA TRP A 23 -11.46 -6.95 26.07
C TRP A 23 -11.81 -7.25 24.60
N TRP A 24 -10.98 -8.02 23.88
CA TRP A 24 -11.23 -8.36 22.50
C TRP A 24 -12.53 -9.17 22.33
N ARG A 25 -12.75 -10.20 23.18
CA ARG A 25 -13.98 -11.01 23.16
C ARG A 25 -15.24 -10.15 23.28
N ASN A 26 -15.21 -9.19 24.19
CA ASN A 26 -16.31 -8.26 24.40
C ASN A 26 -16.49 -7.32 23.20
N ASN A 27 -15.37 -6.81 22.64
CA ASN A 27 -15.39 -5.90 21.50
C ASN A 27 -16.03 -6.51 20.25
N VAL A 28 -15.68 -7.75 19.94
CA VAL A 28 -16.17 -8.43 18.72
C VAL A 28 -17.40 -9.32 18.98
N HIS A 29 -17.93 -9.37 20.21
CA HIS A 29 -18.99 -10.29 20.62
C HIS A 29 -18.67 -11.75 20.26
N TRP A 30 -17.47 -12.20 20.65
CA TRP A 30 -16.94 -13.51 20.26
C TRP A 30 -17.86 -14.64 20.70
N ASP A 31 -18.18 -15.57 19.80
CA ASP A 31 -19.08 -16.70 19.99
C ASP A 31 -18.43 -17.91 20.74
N GLY A 32 -17.16 -17.81 21.10
CA GLY A 32 -16.41 -18.85 21.78
C GLY A 32 -15.79 -19.93 20.88
N VAL A 33 -16.10 -19.93 19.57
CA VAL A 33 -15.73 -20.99 18.61
C VAL A 33 -15.05 -20.45 17.37
N THR A 34 -15.56 -19.35 16.78
CA THR A 34 -15.05 -18.77 15.53
C THR A 34 -13.62 -18.28 15.72
N ARG A 35 -12.76 -18.62 14.77
CA ARG A 35 -11.35 -18.19 14.79
C ARG A 35 -11.24 -16.67 14.73
N TRP A 36 -10.31 -16.09 15.47
CA TRP A 36 -10.14 -14.64 15.64
C TRP A 36 -9.89 -13.90 14.30
N GLU A 37 -9.22 -14.55 13.33
CA GLU A 37 -8.93 -13.97 12.01
C GLU A 37 -10.20 -13.57 11.26
N LYS A 38 -11.34 -14.25 11.54
CA LYS A 38 -12.63 -13.96 10.90
C LYS A 38 -13.25 -12.63 11.34
N TYR A 39 -12.79 -12.09 12.46
CA TYR A 39 -13.27 -10.79 12.98
C TYR A 39 -12.47 -9.61 12.44
N ILE A 40 -11.27 -9.84 11.90
CA ILE A 40 -10.50 -8.78 11.23
C ILE A 40 -11.14 -8.43 9.89
N ILE A 41 -11.38 -7.14 9.68
CA ILE A 41 -11.98 -6.66 8.43
C ILE A 41 -10.87 -6.42 7.40
N VAL A 42 -10.75 -7.32 6.42
CA VAL A 42 -9.76 -7.24 5.34
C VAL A 42 -10.23 -6.25 4.29
N SER A 43 -10.04 -4.96 4.57
CA SER A 43 -10.36 -3.87 3.65
C SER A 43 -9.46 -2.65 3.89
N PRO A 44 -9.26 -1.75 2.90
CA PRO A 44 -8.36 -0.61 3.00
C PRO A 44 -8.68 0.37 4.14
N LYS A 45 -9.94 0.49 4.54
CA LYS A 45 -10.36 1.34 5.65
C LYS A 45 -9.85 0.85 7.01
N TYR A 46 -9.76 -0.46 7.19
CA TYR A 46 -9.52 -1.08 8.51
C TYR A 46 -8.11 -1.65 8.68
N LEU A 47 -7.30 -1.67 7.63
CA LEU A 47 -5.91 -2.14 7.68
C LEU A 47 -4.90 -0.98 7.73
N GLY A 48 -3.62 -1.32 7.89
CA GLY A 48 -2.52 -0.37 7.82
C GLY A 48 -2.37 0.27 6.43
N PRO A 49 -1.63 1.39 6.31
CA PRO A 49 -1.57 2.20 5.08
C PRO A 49 -0.95 1.47 3.88
N ASN A 50 -0.16 0.43 4.12
CA ASN A 50 0.54 -0.33 3.09
C ASN A 50 -0.15 -1.65 2.71
N ALA A 51 -1.23 -2.05 3.40
CA ALA A 51 -1.88 -3.35 3.20
C ALA A 51 -2.58 -3.48 1.84
N LEU A 52 -3.61 -2.70 1.59
CA LEU A 52 -4.42 -2.70 0.37
C LEU A 52 -4.29 -1.34 -0.32
N SER A 53 -3.05 -0.86 -0.48
CA SER A 53 -2.77 0.45 -1.04
C SER A 53 -3.25 0.55 -2.50
N VAL A 54 -3.83 1.70 -2.85
CA VAL A 54 -4.19 2.00 -4.25
C VAL A 54 -2.92 2.01 -5.09
N PRO A 55 -2.84 1.22 -6.19
CA PRO A 55 -1.68 1.22 -7.07
C PRO A 55 -1.32 2.62 -7.59
N LEU A 56 -0.03 2.83 -7.90
CA LEU A 56 0.40 4.07 -8.54
C LEU A 56 -0.22 4.16 -9.94
N ILE A 57 -0.51 5.37 -10.40
CA ILE A 57 -1.10 5.56 -11.73
C ILE A 57 -0.20 4.98 -12.83
N ASN A 58 -0.79 4.19 -13.70
CA ASN A 58 -0.17 3.76 -14.95
C ASN A 58 -0.40 4.88 -15.98
N ASN A 59 0.64 5.63 -16.27
CA ASN A 59 0.57 6.81 -17.15
C ASN A 59 0.76 6.49 -18.64
N GLY A 60 0.64 5.20 -19.02
CA GLY A 60 0.81 4.75 -20.40
C GLY A 60 2.27 4.59 -20.85
N SER A 61 3.24 4.81 -19.97
CA SER A 61 4.67 4.63 -20.27
C SER A 61 5.33 3.70 -19.26
N ILE A 62 6.48 3.13 -19.63
CA ILE A 62 7.34 2.38 -18.72
C ILE A 62 8.51 3.26 -18.23
N ASP A 63 9.05 2.96 -17.06
CA ASP A 63 10.33 3.53 -16.62
C ASP A 63 11.45 2.91 -17.48
N SER A 64 12.16 3.72 -18.26
CA SER A 64 13.17 3.26 -19.22
C SER A 64 14.52 2.92 -18.60
N LEU A 65 14.64 3.02 -17.28
CA LEU A 65 15.91 2.88 -16.57
C LEU A 65 15.88 1.71 -15.58
N THR A 66 16.85 0.83 -15.66
CA THR A 66 17.11 -0.16 -14.61
C THR A 66 17.64 0.58 -13.39
N SER A 67 16.97 0.42 -12.25
CA SER A 67 17.26 1.19 -11.05
C SER A 67 16.94 0.43 -9.77
N PHE A 68 17.57 0.84 -8.68
CA PHE A 68 17.26 0.45 -7.32
C PHE A 68 17.01 1.71 -6.49
N GLY A 69 16.05 1.68 -5.58
CA GLY A 69 15.70 2.85 -4.78
C GLY A 69 15.33 2.51 -3.34
N VAL A 70 15.42 3.54 -2.51
CA VAL A 70 14.98 3.49 -1.12
C VAL A 70 14.23 4.79 -0.81
N THR A 71 13.11 4.65 -0.09
CA THR A 71 12.33 5.78 0.43
C THR A 71 12.00 5.58 1.90
N ALA A 72 11.86 6.69 2.61
CA ALA A 72 11.26 6.75 3.94
C ALA A 72 9.83 7.31 3.79
N ASN A 73 8.88 6.70 4.46
CA ASN A 73 7.48 7.08 4.43
C ASN A 73 6.99 7.40 5.85
N ALA A 74 6.14 8.41 5.96
CA ALA A 74 5.39 8.72 7.17
C ALA A 74 3.91 8.83 6.82
N HIS A 75 3.09 8.06 7.54
CA HIS A 75 1.64 8.01 7.37
C HIS A 75 0.98 8.49 8.66
N PHE A 76 0.10 9.46 8.54
CA PHE A 76 -0.60 10.07 9.65
C PHE A 76 -2.10 9.88 9.50
N SER A 77 -2.73 9.34 10.53
CA SER A 77 -4.18 9.18 10.62
C SER A 77 -4.63 9.41 12.06
N HIS A 78 -5.89 9.73 12.28
CA HIS A 78 -6.42 9.80 13.63
C HIS A 78 -6.32 8.44 14.31
N GLY A 79 -5.50 8.37 15.35
CA GLY A 79 -5.25 7.17 16.14
C GLY A 79 -4.37 6.08 15.49
N ASP A 80 -3.73 6.34 14.33
CA ASP A 80 -2.72 5.43 13.75
C ASP A 80 -1.63 6.23 13.02
N ASN A 81 -0.44 6.28 13.60
CA ASN A 81 0.76 6.86 12.98
C ASN A 81 1.73 5.74 12.61
N THR A 82 2.18 5.76 11.37
CA THR A 82 3.03 4.70 10.81
C THR A 82 4.22 5.32 10.09
N GLN A 83 5.42 4.76 10.29
CA GLN A 83 6.62 5.10 9.53
C GLN A 83 7.20 3.82 8.95
N ASN A 84 7.72 3.88 7.73
CA ASN A 84 8.36 2.74 7.13
C ASN A 84 9.50 3.13 6.17
N LEU A 85 10.38 2.16 5.94
CA LEU A 85 11.31 2.16 4.81
C LEU A 85 10.72 1.31 3.69
N ALA A 86 10.82 1.77 2.44
CA ALA A 86 10.45 1.00 1.27
C ALA A 86 11.64 0.89 0.31
N LEU A 87 11.84 -0.32 -0.21
CA LEU A 87 12.81 -0.63 -1.24
C LEU A 87 12.09 -0.77 -2.58
N TYR A 88 12.71 -0.25 -3.64
CA TYR A 88 12.21 -0.32 -5.01
C TYR A 88 13.28 -0.91 -5.92
N GLY A 89 12.86 -1.79 -6.82
CA GLY A 89 13.68 -2.27 -7.91
C GLY A 89 12.92 -2.09 -9.22
N ASN A 90 13.59 -1.66 -10.28
CA ASN A 90 13.04 -1.63 -11.63
C ASN A 90 14.04 -2.19 -12.62
N TYR A 91 13.57 -3.10 -13.46
CA TYR A 91 14.29 -3.63 -14.61
C TYR A 91 13.51 -3.36 -15.87
N THR A 92 14.18 -2.82 -16.88
CA THR A 92 13.57 -2.54 -18.19
C THR A 92 14.37 -3.19 -19.31
N THR A 93 13.67 -3.87 -20.21
CA THR A 93 14.27 -4.52 -21.38
C THR A 93 14.93 -3.48 -22.29
N LYS A 94 16.00 -3.90 -22.99
CA LYS A 94 16.82 -3.00 -23.87
C LYS A 94 15.99 -2.27 -24.94
N ASN A 95 14.91 -2.88 -25.42
CA ASN A 95 14.00 -2.30 -26.41
C ASN A 95 12.90 -1.40 -25.80
N ASN A 96 12.89 -1.22 -24.47
CA ASN A 96 11.89 -0.45 -23.74
C ASN A 96 10.44 -0.90 -24.01
N THR A 97 10.19 -2.21 -24.16
CA THR A 97 8.84 -2.75 -24.38
C THR A 97 8.24 -3.33 -23.11
N ILE A 98 9.08 -3.82 -22.21
CA ILE A 98 8.66 -4.44 -20.94
C ILE A 98 9.47 -3.86 -19.80
N SER A 99 8.80 -3.50 -18.71
CA SER A 99 9.45 -3.26 -17.43
C SER A 99 8.87 -4.16 -16.35
N VAL A 100 9.73 -4.55 -15.41
CA VAL A 100 9.35 -5.25 -14.18
C VAL A 100 9.78 -4.38 -13.02
N ASP A 101 8.87 -4.03 -12.15
CA ASP A 101 9.19 -3.31 -10.92
C ASP A 101 8.75 -4.12 -9.69
N MET A 102 9.49 -3.93 -8.60
CA MET A 102 9.21 -4.54 -7.32
C MET A 102 9.28 -3.48 -6.23
N GLN A 103 8.42 -3.61 -5.25
CA GLN A 103 8.42 -2.83 -4.02
C GLN A 103 8.36 -3.77 -2.83
N PHE A 104 9.09 -3.43 -1.78
CA PHE A 104 9.11 -4.16 -0.52
C PHE A 104 9.25 -3.20 0.66
N VAL A 105 8.53 -3.46 1.74
CA VAL A 105 8.64 -2.71 3.00
C VAL A 105 9.35 -3.60 4.04
N PRO A 106 10.68 -3.54 4.16
CA PRO A 106 11.44 -4.39 5.10
C PRO A 106 11.21 -4.03 6.55
N TYR A 107 10.76 -2.81 6.83
CA TYR A 107 10.53 -2.33 8.18
C TYR A 107 9.41 -1.30 8.20
N GLU A 108 8.39 -1.56 9.01
CA GLU A 108 7.31 -0.65 9.32
C GLU A 108 7.14 -0.55 10.83
N MET A 109 7.16 0.65 11.36
CA MET A 109 6.86 0.96 12.76
C MET A 109 5.52 1.68 12.84
N PHE A 110 4.68 1.32 13.82
CA PHE A 110 3.35 1.89 13.97
C PHE A 110 2.98 2.14 15.43
N GLN A 111 2.10 3.11 15.63
CA GLN A 111 1.51 3.42 16.92
C GLN A 111 0.00 3.62 16.74
N MET A 112 -0.79 2.79 17.44
CA MET A 112 -2.25 2.78 17.31
C MET A 112 -2.90 3.11 18.66
N SER A 113 -3.88 4.01 18.66
CA SER A 113 -4.69 4.34 19.84
C SER A 113 -5.64 3.18 20.20
N HIS A 114 -6.11 3.16 21.45
CA HIS A 114 -7.09 2.17 21.89
C HIS A 114 -8.39 2.21 21.06
N GLU A 115 -8.90 3.40 20.77
CA GLU A 115 -10.08 3.60 19.93
C GLU A 115 -9.91 2.98 18.52
N LYS A 116 -8.74 3.21 17.90
CA LYS A 116 -8.43 2.64 16.57
C LYS A 116 -8.28 1.13 16.60
N LYS A 117 -7.74 0.56 17.69
CA LYS A 117 -7.67 -0.89 17.90
C LYS A 117 -9.07 -1.51 18.01
N THR A 118 -9.98 -0.83 18.72
CA THR A 118 -11.39 -1.23 18.85
C THR A 118 -12.09 -1.21 17.49
N GLU A 119 -11.97 -0.12 16.74
CA GLU A 119 -12.55 0.04 15.40
C GLU A 119 -12.12 -1.07 14.43
N ARG A 120 -10.86 -1.53 14.56
CA ARG A 120 -10.25 -2.53 13.66
C ARG A 120 -10.33 -3.96 14.17
N ASN A 121 -10.98 -4.19 15.30
CA ASN A 121 -11.06 -5.51 15.96
C ASN A 121 -9.69 -6.15 16.22
N VAL A 122 -8.67 -5.32 16.54
CA VAL A 122 -7.30 -5.79 16.80
C VAL A 122 -7.31 -6.89 17.84
N TYR A 123 -6.73 -8.04 17.53
CA TYR A 123 -6.84 -9.27 18.34
C TYR A 123 -6.18 -9.17 19.71
N TYR A 124 -5.07 -8.40 19.84
CA TYR A 124 -4.41 -8.14 21.11
C TYR A 124 -4.34 -6.65 21.39
N GLU A 125 -4.87 -6.21 22.53
CA GLU A 125 -4.75 -4.83 22.97
C GLU A 125 -3.28 -4.43 23.25
N ASN A 126 -2.53 -5.32 23.90
CA ASN A 126 -1.13 -5.13 24.26
C ASN A 126 -0.20 -5.78 23.24
N TYR A 127 -0.36 -5.46 21.96
CA TYR A 127 0.64 -5.83 20.98
C TYR A 127 1.93 -5.05 21.30
N ASN A 128 2.90 -5.74 21.90
CA ASN A 128 4.20 -5.14 22.26
C ASN A 128 5.07 -4.88 21.03
N ASP A 129 4.84 -5.62 19.95
CA ASP A 129 5.52 -5.41 18.68
C ASP A 129 4.88 -4.23 17.96
N LYS A 130 5.57 -3.10 17.99
CA LYS A 130 5.20 -1.88 17.26
C LYS A 130 5.84 -1.82 15.87
N HIS A 131 6.32 -2.94 15.36
CA HIS A 131 6.98 -3.03 14.06
C HIS A 131 6.54 -4.29 13.31
N THR A 132 6.62 -4.24 12.00
CA THR A 132 6.27 -5.33 11.11
C THR A 132 7.05 -5.24 9.81
N VAL A 133 6.94 -6.30 8.99
CA VAL A 133 7.42 -6.39 7.61
C VAL A 133 6.21 -6.31 6.69
N GLY A 134 6.34 -5.63 5.58
CA GLY A 134 5.25 -5.47 4.62
C GLY A 134 5.25 -6.50 3.49
N ASP A 135 4.24 -6.37 2.64
CA ASP A 135 4.09 -7.20 1.47
C ASP A 135 5.14 -6.87 0.39
N VAL A 136 5.56 -7.91 -0.33
CA VAL A 136 6.24 -7.74 -1.61
C VAL A 136 5.19 -7.49 -2.69
N ILE A 137 5.38 -6.42 -3.45
CA ILE A 137 4.57 -6.05 -4.60
C ILE A 137 5.44 -6.14 -5.84
N ALA A 138 4.93 -6.77 -6.90
CA ALA A 138 5.60 -6.86 -8.19
C ALA A 138 4.66 -6.43 -9.31
N ASN A 139 5.17 -5.69 -10.29
CA ASN A 139 4.45 -5.31 -11.48
C ASN A 139 5.23 -5.70 -12.73
N THR A 140 4.51 -6.12 -13.76
CA THR A 140 5.04 -6.25 -15.13
C THR A 140 4.22 -5.35 -16.01
N THR A 141 4.88 -4.39 -16.66
CA THR A 141 4.23 -3.41 -17.55
C THR A 141 4.71 -3.61 -18.97
N PHE A 142 3.75 -3.73 -19.90
CA PHE A 142 3.96 -3.86 -21.34
C PHE A 142 3.62 -2.54 -22.02
N HIS A 143 4.57 -1.98 -22.76
CA HIS A 143 4.36 -0.78 -23.56
C HIS A 143 3.72 -1.17 -24.89
N ILE A 144 2.43 -0.88 -25.06
CA ILE A 144 1.64 -1.32 -26.23
C ILE A 144 1.85 -0.37 -27.42
N LEU A 145 1.85 0.93 -27.18
CA LEU A 145 2.03 1.95 -28.22
C LEU A 145 3.20 2.86 -27.88
N GLN A 146 4.29 2.70 -28.62
CA GLN A 146 5.55 3.45 -28.48
C GLN A 146 5.77 4.41 -29.65
N LYS A 147 4.76 5.12 -30.11
CA LYS A 147 4.98 6.12 -31.15
C LYS A 147 5.47 7.42 -30.50
N LYS A 148 6.67 7.89 -30.90
CA LYS A 148 7.37 9.14 -30.50
C LYS A 148 6.76 9.88 -29.29
N ARG A 149 7.57 10.40 -28.37
CA ARG A 149 7.19 11.07 -27.11
C ARG A 149 6.02 12.07 -27.20
N ASP A 150 5.72 12.55 -28.41
CA ASP A 150 4.73 13.57 -28.71
C ASP A 150 3.36 13.00 -29.10
N LYS A 151 3.15 11.69 -28.94
CA LYS A 151 1.90 11.01 -29.31
C LYS A 151 1.35 10.20 -28.16
N PHE A 152 0.09 9.77 -28.32
CA PHE A 152 -0.62 8.90 -27.40
C PHE A 152 0.23 7.71 -26.94
N GLN A 153 0.32 7.52 -25.64
CA GLN A 153 1.02 6.42 -24.97
C GLN A 153 0.00 5.45 -24.39
N LEU A 154 0.26 4.16 -24.51
CA LEU A 154 -0.59 3.11 -23.96
C LEU A 154 0.29 2.00 -23.37
N ALA A 155 0.00 1.60 -22.14
CA ALA A 155 0.64 0.48 -21.47
C ALA A 155 -0.38 -0.42 -20.77
N LEU A 156 -0.12 -1.72 -20.74
CA LEU A 156 -0.86 -2.71 -19.97
C LEU A 156 0.01 -3.16 -18.81
N ARG A 157 -0.54 -3.17 -17.58
CA ARG A 157 0.18 -3.60 -16.38
C ARG A 157 -0.54 -4.77 -15.72
N PHE A 158 0.26 -5.73 -15.29
CA PHE A 158 -0.12 -6.81 -14.38
C PHE A 158 0.62 -6.60 -13.07
N GLY A 159 -0.11 -6.47 -11.98
CA GLY A 159 0.44 -6.33 -10.65
C GLY A 159 0.05 -7.46 -9.74
N PHE A 160 0.95 -7.82 -8.84
CA PHE A 160 0.75 -8.87 -7.87
C PHE A 160 1.29 -8.43 -6.50
N ARG A 161 0.53 -8.69 -5.45
CA ARG A 161 0.92 -8.51 -4.06
C ARG A 161 0.96 -9.87 -3.38
N MET A 162 2.11 -10.21 -2.82
CA MET A 162 2.30 -11.44 -2.06
C MET A 162 1.74 -11.27 -0.64
N ALA A 163 1.24 -12.35 -0.06
CA ALA A 163 0.87 -12.41 1.36
C ALA A 163 2.13 -12.63 2.22
N SER A 164 3.04 -11.68 2.19
CA SER A 164 4.34 -11.74 2.89
C SER A 164 4.44 -10.78 4.07
N GLY A 165 3.49 -9.86 4.19
CA GLY A 165 3.40 -8.92 5.30
C GLY A 165 2.85 -9.59 6.55
N GLY A 166 3.28 -9.11 7.72
CA GLY A 166 2.93 -9.68 9.00
C GLY A 166 1.84 -8.91 9.75
N HIS A 167 1.51 -9.43 10.93
CA HIS A 167 0.69 -8.74 11.95
C HIS A 167 -0.78 -8.48 11.54
N LEU A 168 -1.44 -9.49 10.92
CA LEU A 168 -2.88 -9.46 10.69
C LEU A 168 -3.65 -9.18 11.99
N GLY A 169 -3.25 -9.79 13.12
CA GLY A 169 -3.89 -9.57 14.43
C GLY A 169 -3.82 -8.13 14.94
N ALA A 170 -2.88 -7.33 14.45
CA ALA A 170 -2.79 -5.89 14.68
C ALA A 170 -3.41 -5.07 13.54
N ALA A 171 -4.15 -5.71 12.63
CA ALA A 171 -4.76 -5.10 11.45
C ALA A 171 -3.75 -4.28 10.60
N ARG A 172 -2.51 -4.80 10.45
CA ARG A 172 -1.47 -4.12 9.67
C ARG A 172 -1.47 -4.55 8.22
N TYR A 173 -1.26 -5.85 7.95
CA TYR A 173 -1.30 -6.43 6.61
C TYR A 173 -2.40 -7.49 6.52
N ALA A 174 -2.84 -7.77 5.32
CA ALA A 174 -4.01 -8.61 5.11
C ALA A 174 -3.73 -10.12 5.21
N ASP A 175 -2.46 -10.53 5.17
CA ASP A 175 -2.02 -11.94 5.10
C ASP A 175 -2.74 -12.74 3.98
N VAL A 176 -3.08 -12.03 2.92
CA VAL A 176 -3.74 -12.58 1.73
C VAL A 176 -3.15 -11.98 0.46
N PRO A 177 -3.05 -12.77 -0.63
CA PRO A 177 -2.57 -12.25 -1.91
C PRO A 177 -3.60 -11.33 -2.56
N GLY A 178 -3.10 -10.48 -3.47
CA GLY A 178 -3.92 -9.65 -4.35
C GLY A 178 -3.26 -9.48 -5.70
N TYR A 179 -4.03 -9.19 -6.72
CA TYR A 179 -3.52 -8.91 -8.06
C TYR A 179 -4.37 -7.85 -8.75
N TRP A 180 -3.78 -7.19 -9.72
CA TRP A 180 -4.51 -6.24 -10.56
C TRP A 180 -4.03 -6.30 -12.00
N ILE A 181 -4.94 -5.91 -12.88
CA ILE A 181 -4.68 -5.72 -14.30
C ILE A 181 -5.24 -4.37 -14.66
N ASP A 182 -4.41 -3.48 -15.23
CA ASP A 182 -4.86 -2.16 -15.66
C ASP A 182 -4.23 -1.73 -16.98
N GLY A 183 -5.02 -0.97 -17.75
CA GLY A 183 -4.57 -0.21 -18.89
C GLY A 183 -4.30 1.23 -18.47
N GLY A 184 -3.11 1.75 -18.80
CA GLY A 184 -2.74 3.14 -18.58
C GLY A 184 -2.52 3.88 -19.89
N CYS A 185 -2.89 5.16 -19.93
CA CYS A 185 -2.68 6.00 -21.09
C CYS A 185 -2.10 7.36 -20.72
N GLY A 186 -1.40 7.96 -21.68
CA GLY A 186 -0.90 9.33 -21.63
C GLY A 186 -1.20 10.07 -22.92
N ILE A 187 -1.88 11.22 -22.83
CA ILE A 187 -2.27 12.05 -23.96
C ILE A 187 -1.59 13.41 -23.82
N PRO A 188 -0.59 13.75 -24.68
CA PRO A 188 0.07 15.04 -24.61
C PRO A 188 -0.87 16.17 -25.00
N PHE A 189 -0.74 17.32 -24.36
CA PHE A 189 -1.37 18.58 -24.77
C PHE A 189 -0.60 19.23 -25.94
N LYS A 190 -1.05 20.41 -26.38
CA LYS A 190 -0.32 21.21 -27.38
C LYS A 190 1.13 21.49 -26.97
N ASN A 191 1.36 21.80 -25.70
CA ASN A 191 2.70 21.81 -25.12
C ASN A 191 3.04 20.37 -24.68
N PRO A 192 4.03 19.68 -25.31
CA PRO A 192 4.36 18.29 -25.04
C PRO A 192 4.98 18.04 -23.66
N GLU A 193 5.35 19.09 -22.91
CA GLU A 193 5.77 18.97 -21.52
C GLU A 193 4.61 18.52 -20.62
N TRP A 194 3.39 18.79 -21.02
CA TRP A 194 2.17 18.46 -20.29
C TRP A 194 1.42 17.33 -20.97
N LYS A 195 0.95 16.39 -20.20
CA LYS A 195 0.04 15.35 -20.68
C LYS A 195 -1.05 15.05 -19.66
N TRP A 196 -2.22 14.71 -20.15
CA TRP A 196 -3.23 14.02 -19.35
C TRP A 196 -2.83 12.56 -19.20
N ILE A 197 -3.03 12.00 -18.00
CA ILE A 197 -2.76 10.60 -17.68
C ILE A 197 -4.01 9.95 -17.11
N GLY A 198 -4.26 8.70 -17.51
CA GLY A 198 -5.42 7.96 -17.07
C GLY A 198 -5.13 6.47 -16.93
N MET A 199 -5.86 5.83 -16.02
CA MET A 199 -5.75 4.41 -15.71
C MET A 199 -7.13 3.83 -15.45
N ALA A 200 -7.40 2.63 -15.97
CA ALA A 200 -8.59 1.85 -15.65
C ALA A 200 -8.26 0.36 -15.65
N GLY A 201 -8.87 -0.41 -14.74
CA GLY A 201 -8.62 -1.83 -14.60
C GLY A 201 -9.39 -2.47 -13.48
N PHE A 202 -8.86 -3.60 -12.99
CA PHE A 202 -9.44 -4.36 -11.88
C PHE A 202 -8.37 -4.65 -10.84
N PHE A 203 -8.77 -4.62 -9.56
CA PHE A 203 -7.97 -5.04 -8.42
C PHE A 203 -8.75 -6.09 -7.63
N VAL A 204 -8.12 -7.22 -7.38
CA VAL A 204 -8.73 -8.37 -6.70
C VAL A 204 -7.85 -8.76 -5.53
N TRP A 205 -8.45 -9.02 -4.38
CA TRP A 205 -7.75 -9.59 -3.22
C TRP A 205 -8.60 -10.64 -2.53
N GLN A 206 -7.95 -11.60 -1.89
CA GLN A 206 -8.65 -12.58 -1.07
C GLN A 206 -9.13 -11.93 0.23
N THR A 207 -10.17 -12.50 0.81
CA THR A 207 -10.72 -12.11 2.11
C THR A 207 -10.72 -13.30 3.06
N ASN A 208 -10.94 -13.06 4.34
CA ASN A 208 -11.06 -14.07 5.39
C ASN A 208 -12.50 -14.55 5.62
N VAL A 209 -13.46 -14.18 4.76
CA VAL A 209 -14.88 -14.51 4.88
C VAL A 209 -15.21 -15.74 4.03
N ASP A 210 -15.77 -16.81 4.64
CA ASP A 210 -15.91 -18.13 4.00
C ASP A 210 -16.84 -18.11 2.78
N TYR A 211 -17.91 -17.33 2.80
CA TYR A 211 -18.90 -17.22 1.69
C TYR A 211 -18.56 -16.12 0.68
N LEU A 212 -17.56 -15.27 0.96
CA LEU A 212 -17.09 -14.19 0.09
C LEU A 212 -15.56 -14.14 0.13
N ARG A 213 -14.92 -15.18 -0.46
CA ARG A 213 -13.47 -15.40 -0.34
C ARG A 213 -12.60 -14.40 -1.08
N GLN A 214 -13.16 -13.58 -1.96
CA GLN A 214 -12.45 -12.50 -2.64
C GLN A 214 -13.31 -11.25 -2.73
N ASP A 215 -12.66 -10.13 -2.92
CA ASP A 215 -13.26 -8.85 -3.30
C ASP A 215 -12.69 -8.43 -4.65
N ASP A 216 -13.57 -8.01 -5.56
CA ASP A 216 -13.23 -7.57 -6.91
C ASP A 216 -13.57 -6.08 -7.00
N ALA A 217 -12.59 -5.27 -7.38
CA ALA A 217 -12.77 -3.83 -7.41
C ALA A 217 -12.44 -3.25 -8.79
N PHE A 218 -13.24 -2.32 -9.25
CA PHE A 218 -12.90 -1.50 -10.40
C PHE A 218 -11.84 -0.47 -9.99
N LEU A 219 -10.64 -0.57 -10.59
CA LEU A 219 -9.50 0.31 -10.36
C LEU A 219 -9.53 1.45 -11.37
N TYR A 220 -9.28 2.69 -10.91
CA TYR A 220 -9.27 3.88 -11.75
C TYR A 220 -8.28 4.94 -11.26
N GLY A 221 -7.90 5.83 -12.17
CA GLY A 221 -7.11 7.02 -11.85
C GLY A 221 -7.07 7.99 -13.02
N SER A 222 -6.97 9.27 -12.71
CA SER A 222 -6.86 10.34 -13.71
C SER A 222 -6.12 11.55 -13.15
N GLY A 223 -5.35 12.22 -13.99
CA GLY A 223 -4.60 13.40 -13.59
C GLY A 223 -3.77 14.02 -14.70
N ILE A 224 -2.78 14.80 -14.28
CA ILE A 224 -1.89 15.55 -15.17
C ILE A 224 -0.44 15.24 -14.82
N GLU A 225 0.39 15.12 -15.82
CA GLU A 225 1.84 15.00 -15.68
C GLU A 225 2.53 16.15 -16.43
N TRP A 226 3.53 16.75 -15.79
CA TRP A 226 4.44 17.74 -16.36
C TRP A 226 5.87 17.23 -16.32
N ASN A 227 6.58 17.35 -17.46
CA ASN A 227 7.97 16.93 -17.59
C ASN A 227 8.82 18.06 -18.16
N HIS A 228 9.77 18.56 -17.40
CA HIS A 228 10.68 19.64 -17.84
C HIS A 228 12.08 19.45 -17.25
N LYS A 229 13.12 19.45 -18.10
CA LYS A 229 14.55 19.43 -17.71
C LYS A 229 14.88 18.45 -16.57
N GLY A 230 14.37 17.20 -16.69
CA GLY A 230 14.61 16.13 -15.71
C GLY A 230 13.76 16.24 -14.42
N PHE A 231 12.82 17.18 -14.36
CA PHE A 231 11.71 17.14 -13.41
C PHE A 231 10.54 16.38 -14.01
N ARG A 232 9.86 15.59 -13.20
CA ARG A 232 8.56 15.01 -13.47
C ARG A 232 7.64 15.31 -12.29
N LEU A 233 6.56 16.00 -12.54
CA LEU A 233 5.51 16.30 -11.58
C LEU A 233 4.22 15.65 -12.04
N GLN A 234 3.58 14.87 -11.16
CA GLN A 234 2.28 14.26 -11.41
C GLN A 234 1.31 14.66 -10.30
N GLY A 235 0.14 15.18 -10.68
CA GLY A 235 -0.99 15.39 -9.77
C GLY A 235 -2.18 14.59 -10.25
N TYR A 236 -2.72 13.67 -9.43
CA TYR A 236 -3.80 12.81 -9.84
C TYR A 236 -4.68 12.32 -8.69
N GLY A 237 -5.94 12.02 -9.02
CA GLY A 237 -6.85 11.24 -8.18
C GLY A 237 -6.84 9.79 -8.63
N ALA A 238 -6.89 8.86 -7.67
CA ALA A 238 -6.98 7.44 -7.93
C ALA A 238 -7.75 6.71 -6.83
N GLY A 239 -8.26 5.54 -7.16
CA GLY A 239 -9.01 4.71 -6.22
C GLY A 239 -9.44 3.39 -6.83
N TYR A 240 -10.18 2.63 -6.06
CA TYR A 240 -10.91 1.48 -6.57
C TYR A 240 -12.27 1.35 -5.85
N VAL A 241 -13.20 0.64 -6.47
CA VAL A 241 -14.54 0.43 -5.95
C VAL A 241 -14.80 -1.05 -5.84
N GLY A 242 -14.68 -1.58 -4.61
CA GLY A 242 -15.07 -2.95 -4.27
C GLY A 242 -16.60 -3.11 -4.18
N TYR A 243 -17.06 -4.34 -4.21
CA TYR A 243 -18.49 -4.64 -4.19
C TYR A 243 -19.02 -5.00 -2.79
N LYS A 244 -18.15 -5.31 -1.84
CA LYS A 244 -18.55 -5.76 -0.48
C LYS A 244 -19.13 -4.64 0.39
N LYS A 245 -18.84 -3.38 0.09
CA LYS A 245 -19.29 -2.18 0.84
C LYS A 245 -18.86 -2.19 2.33
N ASN A 246 -17.70 -2.73 2.61
CA ASN A 246 -17.14 -2.87 3.95
C ASN A 246 -15.91 -1.97 4.21
N GLY A 247 -15.83 -0.80 3.55
CA GLY A 247 -14.64 0.07 3.57
C GLY A 247 -13.65 -0.25 2.45
N ASP A 248 -14.15 -0.75 1.34
CA ASP A 248 -13.44 -1.27 0.15
C ASP A 248 -13.43 -0.31 -1.05
N ARG A 249 -13.67 1.02 -0.79
CA ARG A 249 -13.75 2.06 -1.82
C ARG A 249 -12.79 3.22 -1.56
N PRO A 250 -11.49 2.95 -1.47
CA PRO A 250 -10.51 4.02 -1.20
C PRO A 250 -10.45 4.99 -2.36
N VAL A 251 -10.46 6.27 -2.03
CA VAL A 251 -10.21 7.38 -2.95
C VAL A 251 -9.12 8.25 -2.36
N LEU A 252 -8.16 8.63 -3.17
CA LEU A 252 -7.05 9.47 -2.73
C LEU A 252 -6.59 10.46 -3.81
N LEU A 253 -5.92 11.51 -3.36
CA LEU A 253 -5.14 12.43 -4.19
C LEU A 253 -3.65 12.16 -3.98
N ARG A 254 -2.88 12.18 -5.06
CA ARG A 254 -1.41 12.08 -5.03
C ARG A 254 -0.74 13.22 -5.78
N LEU A 255 0.35 13.69 -5.20
CA LEU A 255 1.31 14.59 -5.83
C LEU A 255 2.67 13.88 -5.81
N ASN A 256 3.22 13.55 -6.98
CA ASN A 256 4.54 12.94 -7.12
C ASN A 256 5.48 13.93 -7.79
N LEU A 257 6.62 14.18 -7.17
CA LEU A 257 7.72 14.96 -7.73
C LEU A 257 8.95 14.06 -7.84
N GLU A 258 9.51 13.97 -9.03
CA GLU A 258 10.79 13.32 -9.27
C GLU A 258 11.76 14.29 -9.93
N LYS A 259 13.05 14.20 -9.55
CA LYS A 259 14.14 14.96 -10.16
C LYS A 259 15.31 14.04 -10.51
N ALA A 260 15.53 13.87 -11.80
CA ALA A 260 16.70 13.15 -12.30
C ALA A 260 17.94 14.08 -12.31
N LYS A 261 19.04 13.65 -11.68
CA LYS A 261 20.34 14.36 -11.66
C LYS A 261 21.46 13.38 -11.35
N ASN A 262 22.52 13.39 -12.16
CA ASN A 262 23.79 12.67 -11.89
C ASN A 262 23.59 11.17 -11.60
N GLY A 263 22.83 10.45 -12.43
CA GLY A 263 22.59 9.02 -12.24
C GLY A 263 21.66 8.65 -11.09
N LYS A 264 20.99 9.63 -10.49
CA LYS A 264 20.01 9.45 -9.41
C LYS A 264 18.68 10.09 -9.78
N VAL A 265 17.59 9.56 -9.23
CA VAL A 265 16.25 10.17 -9.28
C VAL A 265 15.79 10.40 -7.85
N TYR A 266 15.73 11.64 -7.44
CA TYR A 266 15.16 12.03 -6.15
C TYR A 266 13.64 11.97 -6.25
N ILE A 267 13.00 11.43 -5.22
CA ILE A 267 11.55 11.22 -5.16
C ILE A 267 11.00 11.98 -3.96
N PHE A 268 9.90 12.68 -4.19
CA PHE A 268 9.05 13.22 -3.13
C PHE A 268 7.61 12.97 -3.51
N ARG A 269 6.83 12.39 -2.59
CA ARG A 269 5.42 12.08 -2.82
C ARG A 269 4.59 12.51 -1.63
N LEU A 270 3.45 13.13 -1.92
CA LEU A 270 2.39 13.39 -0.95
C LEU A 270 1.13 12.65 -1.38
N GLN A 271 0.40 12.11 -0.41
CA GLN A 271 -0.87 11.45 -0.65
C GLN A 271 -1.86 11.86 0.43
N GLN A 272 -3.07 12.20 0.03
CA GLN A 272 -4.20 12.46 0.92
C GLN A 272 -5.32 11.49 0.62
N GLY A 273 -5.70 10.69 1.61
CA GLY A 273 -6.91 9.86 1.55
C GLY A 273 -8.15 10.73 1.70
N LEU A 274 -9.16 10.44 0.88
CA LEU A 274 -10.45 11.17 0.87
C LEU A 274 -11.61 10.28 1.32
N HIS A 275 -11.56 9.00 1.00
CA HIS A 275 -12.61 8.03 1.35
C HIS A 275 -11.98 6.66 1.55
N ASP A 276 -12.41 5.89 2.54
CA ASP A 276 -11.97 4.53 2.90
C ASP A 276 -10.44 4.32 2.95
N PHE A 277 -9.69 5.41 3.08
CA PHE A 277 -8.25 5.46 3.29
C PHE A 277 -7.94 6.70 4.12
N ALA A 278 -7.74 6.51 5.42
CA ALA A 278 -7.76 7.62 6.38
C ALA A 278 -6.39 8.32 6.57
N TYR A 279 -5.40 8.05 5.71
CA TYR A 279 -4.05 8.55 5.91
C TYR A 279 -3.69 9.74 5.03
N PHE A 280 -2.99 10.70 5.63
CA PHE A 280 -2.06 11.56 4.93
C PHE A 280 -0.69 10.89 4.91
N THR A 281 -0.04 10.81 3.77
CA THR A 281 1.28 10.19 3.60
C THR A 281 2.26 11.17 3.01
N ALA A 282 3.47 11.23 3.58
CA ALA A 282 4.64 11.88 2.99
C ALA A 282 5.73 10.84 2.76
N GLU A 283 6.30 10.83 1.56
CA GLU A 283 7.37 9.92 1.15
C GLU A 283 8.53 10.75 0.57
N ALA A 284 9.77 10.40 0.95
CA ALA A 284 10.98 10.98 0.38
C ALA A 284 12.07 9.92 0.20
N GLY A 285 12.85 10.03 -0.87
CA GLY A 285 13.94 9.09 -1.13
C GLY A 285 14.64 9.29 -2.47
N ALA A 286 15.34 8.25 -2.92
CA ALA A 286 16.06 8.28 -4.17
C ALA A 286 16.12 6.90 -4.84
N LYS A 287 16.14 6.88 -6.18
CA LYS A 287 16.50 5.74 -7.01
C LYS A 287 17.90 5.97 -7.59
N PHE A 288 18.68 4.92 -7.66
CA PHE A 288 20.02 4.87 -8.25
C PHE A 288 19.92 4.14 -9.59
N ILE A 289 20.36 4.78 -10.66
CA ILE A 289 20.33 4.21 -12.01
C ILE A 289 21.51 3.25 -12.13
N LEU A 290 21.24 1.97 -12.42
CA LEU A 290 22.22 0.91 -12.55
C LEU A 290 22.72 0.71 -13.99
N GLY A 291 21.95 1.19 -14.99
CA GLY A 291 22.27 1.08 -16.42
C GLY A 291 21.03 1.33 -17.30
N LYS A 292 21.27 1.33 -18.59
CA LYS A 292 20.26 1.25 -19.63
C LYS A 292 20.21 -0.14 -20.22
#